data_be5ff81b3259de955eeeadbdb6d6571c
#
_entry.id   be5ff81b3259de955eeeadbdb6d6571c
#
_cell.length_a   1.000
_cell.length_b   1.000
_cell.length_c   1.000
_cell.angle_alpha   90.00
_cell.angle_beta   90.00
_cell.angle_gamma   90.00
#
_symmetry.space_group_name_H-M   'P 1'
#
loop_
_entity.id
_entity.type
_entity.pdbx_description
1 polymer ?
#
loop_
_entity_poly.entity_id
_entity_poly.type
_entity_poly.pdbx_seq_one_letter_code
_entity_poly.pdbx_strand_id
1 'polypeptide(L)'
;MSSVHENGIPSKTIFVGLDCATHWIVEKMVKDGDLPYLSKLMREGVTFHTETDEPVVSPVVWSSIASGKVPDKHGIKSFHGTSASVRTKRIWDIFEERGYAVGVMGHFVTWPPRKINGFMIPDLLALDAQTYPPEYSFIRHLTESSKAGKRQGLGEMVNFALTAWRSGVRFSTLLQAAGELAKRKIGNRDFRDVQYDVRVLKQRLYSDLFVALCRKYQTKYAYFHNHLIDTSSHIFWQYMEPEKFDGVSPADIAKYGERLFDAYREADRTLGKILQLADERTLVVAASDHGAKAAVNQALEWRIPAINTEHLMQKLGIEKEVSYSNVGFDIMVKPRVESPGSKEKLKDLFLSINLEEDSVPLFSILEHDTSNLWLRLNNRISETNGRRIRLRDAVFALDEFVLTSGHRTSGIHDGKNAILVMKGPGLKRGVRFKEKVQVLDIIPTILALNNLPVGRDMDGRILSEAITEEFQADHPVLYIPSHDDPETGKDAEADMESSEELKSQLRALGYL
;
A
#
# COMPACT_ATOMS: atom_id res chain seq x y z
N MET A 1 28.35 -33.34 -16.05
CA MET A 1 27.02 -33.83 -15.71
C MET A 1 26.22 -32.70 -15.03
N SER A 2 25.91 -31.61 -15.73
CA SER A 2 25.18 -30.46 -15.13
C SER A 2 24.10 -29.84 -16.02
N SER A 3 23.73 -30.48 -17.15
CA SER A 3 22.81 -29.85 -18.10
C SER A 3 21.40 -30.48 -18.20
N VAL A 4 21.11 -31.50 -17.43
CA VAL A 4 19.80 -32.18 -17.51
C VAL A 4 18.79 -31.65 -16.49
N HIS A 5 19.22 -31.07 -15.36
CA HIS A 5 18.33 -30.64 -14.26
C HIS A 5 17.86 -29.17 -14.31
N GLU A 6 18.33 -28.38 -15.29
CA GLU A 6 17.86 -26.97 -15.44
C GLU A 6 16.62 -26.83 -16.36
N ASN A 7 16.21 -27.91 -17.03
CA ASN A 7 15.04 -27.90 -17.90
C ASN A 7 13.76 -27.82 -17.06
N GLY A 8 13.06 -26.73 -17.15
CA GLY A 8 11.79 -26.50 -16.46
C GLY A 8 11.82 -25.51 -15.30
N ILE A 9 13.02 -25.19 -14.74
CA ILE A 9 13.13 -24.17 -13.66
C ILE A 9 13.05 -22.76 -14.28
N PRO A 10 12.27 -21.83 -13.67
CA PRO A 10 12.19 -20.47 -14.14
C PRO A 10 13.57 -19.76 -14.20
N SER A 11 13.87 -19.13 -15.33
CA SER A 11 15.05 -18.27 -15.47
C SER A 11 14.94 -16.99 -14.65
N LYS A 12 13.69 -16.54 -14.41
CA LYS A 12 13.33 -15.32 -13.68
C LYS A 12 11.96 -15.51 -13.03
N THR A 13 11.76 -14.86 -11.90
CA THR A 13 10.46 -14.73 -11.25
C THR A 13 10.07 -13.25 -11.15
N ILE A 14 8.89 -12.90 -11.66
CA ILE A 14 8.32 -11.56 -11.56
C ILE A 14 7.03 -11.65 -10.75
N PHE A 15 6.96 -10.92 -9.67
CA PHE A 15 5.79 -10.81 -8.82
C PHE A 15 5.19 -9.41 -8.94
N VAL A 16 3.94 -9.32 -9.34
CA VAL A 16 3.17 -8.07 -9.38
C VAL A 16 2.08 -8.12 -8.31
N GLY A 17 2.26 -7.36 -7.24
CA GLY A 17 1.24 -7.15 -6.22
C GLY A 17 0.16 -6.22 -6.76
N LEU A 18 -1.08 -6.67 -6.77
CA LEU A 18 -2.27 -5.92 -7.16
C LEU A 18 -3.11 -5.67 -5.90
N ASP A 19 -2.70 -4.69 -5.12
CA ASP A 19 -3.32 -4.37 -3.82
C ASP A 19 -4.83 -4.20 -3.96
N CYS A 20 -5.60 -4.97 -3.17
CA CYS A 20 -7.06 -4.94 -3.14
C CYS A 20 -7.76 -5.39 -4.45
N ALA A 21 -7.08 -6.13 -5.34
CA ALA A 21 -7.75 -6.63 -6.55
C ALA A 21 -8.81 -7.68 -6.20
N THR A 22 -10.07 -7.27 -6.33
CA THR A 22 -11.24 -8.05 -5.94
C THR A 22 -11.60 -9.08 -7.00
N HIS A 23 -11.65 -10.35 -6.63
CA HIS A 23 -11.84 -11.48 -7.53
C HIS A 23 -13.05 -11.31 -8.47
N TRP A 24 -14.24 -10.98 -7.96
CA TRP A 24 -15.44 -10.88 -8.79
C TRP A 24 -15.41 -9.69 -9.78
N ILE A 25 -14.72 -8.58 -9.41
CA ILE A 25 -14.52 -7.44 -10.32
C ILE A 25 -13.58 -7.85 -11.45
N VAL A 26 -12.47 -8.53 -11.10
CA VAL A 26 -11.53 -9.06 -12.11
C VAL A 26 -12.25 -9.99 -13.07
N GLU A 27 -13.04 -10.95 -12.58
CA GLU A 27 -13.77 -11.88 -13.45
C GLU A 27 -14.74 -11.17 -14.39
N LYS A 28 -15.51 -10.19 -13.87
CA LYS A 28 -16.39 -9.36 -14.68
C LYS A 28 -15.61 -8.64 -15.79
N MET A 29 -14.55 -7.92 -15.42
CA MET A 29 -13.79 -7.09 -16.37
C MET A 29 -12.99 -7.94 -17.39
N VAL A 30 -12.53 -9.12 -17.00
CA VAL A 30 -11.91 -10.10 -17.94
C VAL A 30 -12.93 -10.59 -18.94
N LYS A 31 -14.16 -10.90 -18.51
CA LYS A 31 -15.26 -11.30 -19.40
C LYS A 31 -15.64 -10.18 -20.37
N ASP A 32 -15.64 -8.94 -19.89
CA ASP A 32 -15.97 -7.76 -20.69
C ASP A 32 -14.81 -7.35 -21.64
N GLY A 33 -13.61 -7.95 -21.50
CA GLY A 33 -12.44 -7.67 -22.33
C GLY A 33 -11.60 -6.47 -21.87
N ASP A 34 -11.87 -5.93 -20.71
CA ASP A 34 -11.26 -4.72 -20.15
C ASP A 34 -9.83 -4.94 -19.61
N LEU A 35 -9.47 -6.19 -19.27
CA LEU A 35 -8.18 -6.54 -18.66
C LEU A 35 -7.40 -7.53 -19.57
N PRO A 36 -6.93 -7.08 -20.76
CA PRO A 36 -6.35 -7.99 -21.74
C PRO A 36 -5.08 -8.72 -21.27
N TYR A 37 -4.21 -8.07 -20.47
CA TYR A 37 -2.96 -8.69 -20.03
C TYR A 37 -3.19 -9.70 -18.89
N LEU A 38 -4.02 -9.37 -17.93
CA LEU A 38 -4.41 -10.29 -16.86
C LEU A 38 -5.20 -11.47 -17.43
N SER A 39 -6.14 -11.21 -18.35
CA SER A 39 -6.87 -12.23 -19.08
C SER A 39 -5.94 -13.19 -19.82
N LYS A 40 -4.86 -12.69 -20.44
CA LYS A 40 -3.84 -13.53 -21.08
C LYS A 40 -3.13 -14.42 -20.06
N LEU A 41 -2.69 -13.86 -18.91
CA LEU A 41 -2.06 -14.66 -17.86
C LEU A 41 -3.00 -15.77 -17.34
N MET A 42 -4.28 -15.46 -17.14
CA MET A 42 -5.29 -16.44 -16.70
C MET A 42 -5.52 -17.55 -17.69
N ARG A 43 -5.48 -17.27 -19.01
CA ARG A 43 -5.61 -18.28 -20.05
C ARG A 43 -4.37 -19.15 -20.23
N GLU A 44 -3.18 -18.60 -19.94
CA GLU A 44 -1.90 -19.28 -20.14
C GLU A 44 -1.34 -19.93 -18.87
N GLY A 45 -1.96 -19.68 -17.72
CA GLY A 45 -1.50 -20.13 -16.41
C GLY A 45 -2.59 -20.73 -15.55
N VAL A 46 -2.45 -20.58 -14.26
CA VAL A 46 -3.40 -21.03 -13.24
C VAL A 46 -4.00 -19.84 -12.50
N THR A 47 -5.25 -19.96 -12.09
CA THR A 47 -5.97 -18.92 -11.34
C THR A 47 -6.61 -19.52 -10.10
N PHE A 48 -6.41 -18.86 -8.98
CA PHE A 48 -7.06 -19.18 -7.70
C PHE A 48 -7.83 -17.98 -7.17
N HIS A 49 -8.87 -18.25 -6.42
CA HIS A 49 -9.50 -17.34 -5.50
C HIS A 49 -8.76 -17.45 -4.17
N THR A 50 -8.18 -16.35 -3.69
CA THR A 50 -7.40 -16.36 -2.45
C THR A 50 -8.12 -15.70 -1.30
N GLU A 51 -7.76 -16.10 -0.08
CA GLU A 51 -8.26 -15.48 1.14
C GLU A 51 -7.13 -15.25 2.14
N THR A 52 -7.34 -14.33 3.05
CA THR A 52 -6.45 -14.03 4.18
C THR A 52 -7.25 -13.92 5.45
N ASP A 53 -6.60 -14.22 6.58
CA ASP A 53 -7.20 -14.10 7.91
C ASP A 53 -7.17 -12.64 8.42
N GLU A 54 -8.02 -12.35 9.39
CA GLU A 54 -8.01 -11.07 10.10
C GLU A 54 -6.74 -10.92 10.99
N PRO A 55 -6.20 -9.72 11.16
CA PRO A 55 -6.71 -8.46 10.62
C PRO A 55 -6.26 -8.21 9.16
N VAL A 56 -7.21 -7.78 8.31
CA VAL A 56 -6.94 -7.48 6.89
C VAL A 56 -6.33 -6.09 6.77
N VAL A 57 -5.03 -6.02 7.03
CA VAL A 57 -4.22 -4.79 6.99
C VAL A 57 -3.07 -5.00 6.01
N SER A 58 -3.00 -4.22 4.92
CA SER A 58 -2.08 -4.48 3.81
C SER A 58 -0.62 -4.70 4.22
N PRO A 59 0.04 -3.89 5.08
CA PRO A 59 1.40 -4.18 5.54
C PRO A 59 1.57 -5.53 6.24
N VAL A 60 0.54 -5.97 6.99
CA VAL A 60 0.53 -7.27 7.69
C VAL A 60 0.41 -8.40 6.68
N VAL A 61 -0.61 -8.33 5.81
CA VAL A 61 -0.88 -9.39 4.82
C VAL A 61 0.24 -9.50 3.80
N TRP A 62 0.78 -8.37 3.29
CA TRP A 62 1.92 -8.39 2.37
C TRP A 62 3.20 -8.95 3.03
N SER A 63 3.40 -8.71 4.34
CA SER A 63 4.50 -9.35 5.08
C SER A 63 4.29 -10.86 5.23
N SER A 64 3.04 -11.28 5.45
CA SER A 64 2.66 -12.69 5.46
C SER A 64 2.90 -13.35 4.10
N ILE A 65 2.49 -12.71 3.00
CA ILE A 65 2.77 -13.17 1.64
C ILE A 65 4.29 -13.29 1.43
N ALA A 66 5.06 -12.23 1.72
CA ALA A 66 6.49 -12.20 1.43
C ALA A 66 7.32 -13.23 2.19
N SER A 67 6.86 -13.70 3.34
CA SER A 67 7.55 -14.68 4.19
C SER A 67 6.93 -16.09 4.16
N GLY A 68 5.68 -16.22 3.75
CA GLY A 68 4.90 -17.46 3.90
C GLY A 68 4.55 -17.78 5.35
N LYS A 69 4.58 -16.78 6.26
CA LYS A 69 4.43 -16.95 7.71
C LYS A 69 3.37 -16.01 8.27
N VAL A 70 2.75 -16.42 9.37
CA VAL A 70 1.72 -15.63 10.07
C VAL A 70 2.31 -14.41 10.81
N PRO A 71 1.48 -13.40 11.17
CA PRO A 71 1.93 -12.17 11.82
C PRO A 71 2.74 -12.36 13.09
N ASP A 72 2.45 -13.37 13.90
CA ASP A 72 3.21 -13.67 15.12
C ASP A 72 4.65 -14.11 14.85
N LYS A 73 4.90 -14.74 13.71
CA LYS A 73 6.25 -15.13 13.29
C LYS A 73 7.01 -13.98 12.64
N HIS A 74 6.41 -13.26 11.68
CA HIS A 74 7.11 -12.20 10.98
C HIS A 74 7.14 -10.86 11.75
N GLY A 75 6.36 -10.69 12.82
CA GLY A 75 6.42 -9.56 13.75
C GLY A 75 5.65 -8.31 13.33
N ILE A 76 5.13 -8.24 12.10
CA ILE A 76 4.37 -7.07 11.63
C ILE A 76 2.89 -7.25 11.98
N LYS A 77 2.34 -6.31 12.76
CA LYS A 77 0.96 -6.38 13.28
C LYS A 77 0.10 -5.14 12.92
N SER A 78 0.70 -4.13 12.30
CA SER A 78 0.02 -2.88 11.97
C SER A 78 0.74 -2.12 10.84
N PHE A 79 0.27 -0.91 10.54
CA PHE A 79 0.93 0.01 9.61
C PHE A 79 2.28 0.56 10.11
N HIS A 80 2.62 0.39 11.37
CA HIS A 80 3.81 0.99 12.00
C HIS A 80 5.09 0.17 11.87
N GLY A 81 5.05 -0.95 11.15
CA GLY A 81 6.24 -1.78 10.92
C GLY A 81 7.26 -1.13 9.99
N THR A 82 8.55 -1.32 10.30
CA THR A 82 9.68 -0.99 9.41
C THR A 82 10.39 -2.23 8.93
N SER A 83 11.36 -2.07 8.03
CA SER A 83 12.25 -3.16 7.63
C SER A 83 12.98 -3.81 8.82
N ALA A 84 13.31 -3.01 9.87
CA ALA A 84 13.92 -3.50 11.10
C ALA A 84 12.96 -4.30 11.99
N SER A 85 11.64 -4.04 11.88
CA SER A 85 10.62 -4.78 12.67
C SER A 85 10.36 -6.20 12.17
N VAL A 86 10.86 -6.56 10.99
CA VAL A 86 10.62 -7.87 10.39
C VAL A 86 11.51 -8.93 11.02
N ARG A 87 10.90 -9.99 11.54
CA ARG A 87 11.57 -11.07 12.27
C ARG A 87 11.86 -12.31 11.44
N THR A 88 11.57 -12.28 10.15
CA THR A 88 11.70 -13.43 9.25
C THR A 88 12.34 -13.02 7.94
N LYS A 89 13.00 -13.94 7.26
CA LYS A 89 13.43 -13.71 5.87
C LYS A 89 12.22 -13.70 4.94
N ARG A 90 12.27 -12.75 4.02
CA ARG A 90 11.30 -12.60 2.93
C ARG A 90 11.85 -13.24 1.67
N ILE A 91 11.03 -13.51 0.71
CA ILE A 91 11.44 -14.22 -0.51
C ILE A 91 12.65 -13.60 -1.22
N TRP A 92 12.77 -12.29 -1.29
CA TRP A 92 13.94 -11.64 -1.89
C TRP A 92 15.21 -11.81 -1.07
N ASP A 93 15.11 -11.97 0.25
CA ASP A 93 16.25 -12.28 1.11
C ASP A 93 16.77 -13.68 0.77
N ILE A 94 15.85 -14.65 0.58
CA ILE A 94 16.17 -16.04 0.19
C ILE A 94 16.85 -16.12 -1.18
N PHE A 95 16.35 -15.35 -2.16
CA PHE A 95 16.99 -15.29 -3.50
C PHE A 95 18.38 -14.64 -3.44
N GLU A 96 18.52 -13.54 -2.68
CA GLU A 96 19.80 -12.83 -2.54
C GLU A 96 20.88 -13.69 -1.90
N GLU A 97 20.54 -14.45 -0.85
CA GLU A 97 21.47 -15.39 -0.20
C GLU A 97 22.00 -16.48 -1.14
N ARG A 98 21.28 -16.77 -2.21
CA ARG A 98 21.73 -17.65 -3.29
C ARG A 98 22.59 -16.94 -4.34
N GLY A 99 22.95 -15.67 -4.07
CA GLY A 99 23.77 -14.85 -4.98
C GLY A 99 22.99 -14.22 -6.13
N TYR A 100 21.66 -14.34 -6.16
CA TYR A 100 20.85 -13.77 -7.23
C TYR A 100 20.63 -12.27 -7.03
N ALA A 101 20.59 -11.54 -8.14
CA ALA A 101 20.16 -10.15 -8.12
C ALA A 101 18.63 -10.07 -7.94
N VAL A 102 18.19 -9.16 -7.06
CA VAL A 102 16.79 -8.97 -6.71
C VAL A 102 16.36 -7.51 -6.89
N GLY A 103 15.11 -7.29 -7.25
CA GLY A 103 14.52 -5.97 -7.39
C GLY A 103 13.22 -5.87 -6.60
N VAL A 104 13.13 -4.92 -5.67
CA VAL A 104 11.93 -4.71 -4.85
C VAL A 104 11.50 -3.26 -5.00
N MET A 105 10.27 -3.06 -5.48
CA MET A 105 9.70 -1.72 -5.64
C MET A 105 8.30 -1.64 -5.04
N GLY A 106 8.15 -0.80 -4.03
CA GLY A 106 6.88 -0.45 -3.43
C GLY A 106 6.30 -1.47 -2.45
N HIS A 107 7.02 -2.55 -2.10
CA HIS A 107 6.56 -3.50 -1.10
C HIS A 107 6.53 -2.83 0.28
N PHE A 108 5.45 -3.07 1.03
CA PHE A 108 5.31 -2.58 2.40
C PHE A 108 6.44 -3.06 3.31
N VAL A 109 6.72 -2.26 4.32
CA VAL A 109 7.70 -2.61 5.36
C VAL A 109 9.11 -2.86 4.78
N THR A 110 9.51 -2.04 3.80
CA THR A 110 10.85 -2.07 3.20
C THR A 110 11.67 -0.81 3.52
N TRP A 111 11.13 0.10 4.29
CA TRP A 111 11.84 1.28 4.78
C TRP A 111 12.35 1.05 6.22
N PRO A 112 13.58 1.52 6.57
CA PRO A 112 14.62 2.00 5.66
C PRO A 112 15.13 0.90 4.73
N PRO A 113 15.51 1.24 3.46
CA PRO A 113 16.01 0.26 2.53
C PRO A 113 17.40 -0.22 2.95
N ARG A 114 17.61 -1.55 2.90
CA ARG A 114 18.93 -2.12 3.11
C ARG A 114 19.73 -2.22 1.81
N LYS A 115 21.04 -2.37 1.93
CA LYS A 115 21.89 -2.75 0.79
C LYS A 115 21.54 -4.16 0.33
N ILE A 116 21.33 -4.34 -0.98
CA ILE A 116 21.03 -5.64 -1.60
C ILE A 116 21.76 -5.80 -2.93
N ASN A 117 21.89 -7.03 -3.40
CA ASN A 117 22.35 -7.28 -4.78
C ASN A 117 21.20 -6.93 -5.75
N GLY A 118 21.15 -5.67 -6.21
CA GLY A 118 20.09 -5.17 -7.08
C GLY A 118 19.54 -3.81 -6.64
N PHE A 119 18.22 -3.70 -6.42
CA PHE A 119 17.60 -2.44 -5.99
C PHE A 119 16.43 -2.66 -5.04
N MET A 120 16.26 -1.71 -4.12
CA MET A 120 15.11 -1.60 -3.21
C MET A 120 14.60 -0.17 -3.17
N ILE A 121 13.38 0.03 -3.65
CA ILE A 121 12.66 1.31 -3.59
C ILE A 121 11.48 1.09 -2.67
N PRO A 122 11.50 1.68 -1.46
CA PRO A 122 10.47 1.46 -0.45
C PRO A 122 9.08 1.89 -0.89
N ASP A 123 8.11 1.39 -0.15
CA ASP A 123 6.70 1.69 -0.33
C ASP A 123 6.34 3.16 -0.04
N LEU A 124 5.06 3.42 -0.15
CA LEU A 124 4.50 4.76 0.04
C LEU A 124 4.46 5.24 1.50
N LEU A 125 4.63 4.32 2.47
CA LEU A 125 4.67 4.63 3.91
C LEU A 125 6.07 5.01 4.38
N ALA A 126 7.10 4.88 3.54
CA ALA A 126 8.46 5.27 3.90
C ALA A 126 8.54 6.74 4.30
N LEU A 127 9.30 7.03 5.35
CA LEU A 127 9.34 8.34 6.02
C LEU A 127 10.17 9.39 5.30
N ASP A 128 11.04 8.94 4.40
CA ASP A 128 11.90 9.81 3.63
C ASP A 128 12.08 9.30 2.20
N ALA A 129 12.98 9.93 1.45
CA ALA A 129 13.26 9.57 0.07
C ALA A 129 14.35 8.51 -0.10
N GLN A 130 14.79 7.83 0.96
CA GLN A 130 15.84 6.83 0.87
C GLN A 130 15.46 5.69 -0.07
N THR A 131 16.42 5.27 -0.89
CA THR A 131 16.34 4.10 -1.77
C THR A 131 17.68 3.37 -1.78
N TYR A 132 17.68 2.13 -2.21
CA TYR A 132 18.93 1.45 -2.56
C TYR A 132 18.89 1.00 -4.03
N PRO A 133 19.85 1.37 -4.87
CA PRO A 133 20.88 2.41 -4.62
C PRO A 133 20.29 3.81 -4.43
N PRO A 134 21.04 4.72 -3.76
CA PRO A 134 20.53 6.04 -3.38
C PRO A 134 20.30 6.99 -4.58
N GLU A 135 20.90 6.74 -5.73
CA GLU A 135 20.69 7.56 -6.95
C GLU A 135 19.24 7.55 -7.45
N TYR A 136 18.40 6.61 -7.00
CA TYR A 136 16.98 6.54 -7.35
C TYR A 136 16.05 7.27 -6.39
N SER A 137 16.59 7.94 -5.36
CA SER A 137 15.81 8.72 -4.38
C SER A 137 14.97 9.83 -5.02
N PHE A 138 15.36 10.32 -6.21
CA PHE A 138 14.62 11.34 -6.94
C PHE A 138 13.14 10.96 -7.18
N ILE A 139 12.85 9.66 -7.38
CA ILE A 139 11.48 9.19 -7.64
C ILE A 139 10.58 9.40 -6.44
N ARG A 140 11.14 9.41 -5.23
CA ARG A 140 10.43 9.62 -3.99
C ARG A 140 10.31 11.09 -3.62
N HIS A 141 11.29 11.92 -3.98
CA HIS A 141 11.26 13.36 -3.71
C HIS A 141 10.01 14.07 -4.26
N LEU A 142 9.46 13.62 -5.39
CA LEU A 142 8.18 14.11 -5.90
C LEU A 142 7.03 13.88 -4.92
N THR A 143 7.03 12.70 -4.30
CA THR A 143 6.02 12.32 -3.32
C THR A 143 6.18 13.15 -2.04
N GLU A 144 7.41 13.26 -1.53
CA GLU A 144 7.72 13.98 -0.29
C GLU A 144 7.48 15.50 -0.44
N SER A 145 7.92 16.11 -1.53
CA SER A 145 7.65 17.54 -1.80
C SER A 145 6.15 17.83 -1.92
N SER A 146 5.39 16.93 -2.53
CA SER A 146 3.94 17.06 -2.64
C SER A 146 3.24 16.97 -1.27
N LYS A 147 3.73 16.10 -0.37
CA LYS A 147 3.23 15.97 1.01
C LYS A 147 3.53 17.22 1.84
N ALA A 148 4.72 17.78 1.67
CA ALA A 148 5.16 18.99 2.40
C ALA A 148 4.52 20.28 1.87
N GLY A 149 3.65 20.22 0.85
CA GLY A 149 3.05 21.39 0.23
C GLY A 149 4.06 22.35 -0.44
N LYS A 150 5.31 21.91 -0.65
CA LYS A 150 6.36 22.72 -1.26
C LYS A 150 6.11 22.85 -2.76
N ARG A 151 6.03 24.09 -3.25
CA ARG A 151 6.01 24.39 -4.68
C ARG A 151 7.41 24.20 -5.24
N GLN A 152 7.57 23.25 -6.13
CA GLN A 152 8.84 23.03 -6.83
C GLN A 152 9.08 24.11 -7.87
N GLY A 153 10.31 24.62 -7.93
CA GLY A 153 10.77 25.53 -8.95
C GLY A 153 10.89 24.85 -10.33
N LEU A 154 10.83 25.63 -11.40
CA LEU A 154 10.96 25.12 -12.77
C LEU A 154 12.28 24.34 -12.97
N GLY A 155 13.39 24.83 -12.39
CA GLY A 155 14.69 24.16 -12.45
C GLY A 155 14.69 22.77 -11.78
N GLU A 156 14.04 22.62 -10.63
CA GLU A 156 13.89 21.31 -9.94
C GLU A 156 13.08 20.32 -10.78
N MET A 157 12.00 20.79 -11.42
CA MET A 157 11.17 19.97 -12.30
C MET A 157 11.94 19.50 -13.54
N VAL A 158 12.75 20.39 -14.17
CA VAL A 158 13.60 20.03 -15.31
C VAL A 158 14.67 19.02 -14.88
N ASN A 159 15.33 19.24 -13.75
CA ASN A 159 16.34 18.31 -13.22
C ASN A 159 15.72 16.94 -12.91
N PHE A 160 14.53 16.92 -12.29
CA PHE A 160 13.78 15.67 -12.09
C PHE A 160 13.51 14.95 -13.40
N ALA A 161 13.00 15.65 -14.43
CA ALA A 161 12.65 15.04 -15.71
C ALA A 161 13.90 14.47 -16.42
N LEU A 162 15.03 15.18 -16.40
CA LEU A 162 16.29 14.72 -16.96
C LEU A 162 16.83 13.49 -16.21
N THR A 163 16.81 13.51 -14.88
CA THR A 163 17.24 12.38 -14.04
C THR A 163 16.36 11.15 -14.28
N ALA A 164 15.05 11.33 -14.30
CA ALA A 164 14.09 10.27 -14.55
C ALA A 164 14.29 9.64 -15.95
N TRP A 165 14.46 10.48 -16.99
CA TRP A 165 14.74 10.00 -18.34
C TRP A 165 16.04 9.20 -18.43
N ARG A 166 17.12 9.72 -17.85
CA ARG A 166 18.44 9.02 -17.79
C ARG A 166 18.35 7.70 -17.01
N SER A 167 17.44 7.61 -16.06
CA SER A 167 17.17 6.39 -15.28
C SER A 167 16.24 5.41 -16.00
N GLY A 168 15.72 5.75 -17.19
CA GLY A 168 14.92 4.86 -18.03
C GLY A 168 13.41 5.10 -17.99
N VAL A 169 12.96 6.19 -17.35
CA VAL A 169 11.55 6.63 -17.45
C VAL A 169 11.28 7.10 -18.89
N ARG A 170 10.17 6.66 -19.47
CA ARG A 170 9.82 6.97 -20.86
C ARG A 170 9.48 8.46 -21.02
N PHE A 171 9.93 9.03 -22.14
CA PHE A 171 9.62 10.43 -22.45
C PHE A 171 8.12 10.72 -22.53
N SER A 172 7.32 9.78 -23.06
CA SER A 172 5.85 9.89 -23.07
C SER A 172 5.25 10.01 -21.67
N THR A 173 5.81 9.31 -20.69
CA THR A 173 5.38 9.40 -19.28
C THR A 173 5.73 10.76 -18.69
N LEU A 174 6.89 11.29 -19.01
CA LEU A 174 7.30 12.64 -18.57
C LEU A 174 6.43 13.74 -19.20
N LEU A 175 6.04 13.60 -20.47
CA LEU A 175 5.09 14.52 -21.11
C LEU A 175 3.72 14.47 -20.43
N GLN A 176 3.23 13.29 -20.07
CA GLN A 176 1.99 13.16 -19.32
C GLN A 176 2.10 13.83 -17.94
N ALA A 177 3.25 13.68 -17.26
CA ALA A 177 3.51 14.36 -15.99
C ALA A 177 3.45 15.89 -16.14
N ALA A 178 4.08 16.43 -17.16
CA ALA A 178 4.02 17.86 -17.45
C ALA A 178 2.58 18.33 -17.75
N GLY A 179 1.82 17.55 -18.52
CA GLY A 179 0.42 17.83 -18.81
C GLY A 179 -0.46 17.87 -17.54
N GLU A 180 -0.30 16.93 -16.62
CA GLU A 180 -1.05 16.92 -15.36
C GLU A 180 -0.67 18.10 -14.46
N LEU A 181 0.60 18.46 -14.41
CA LEU A 181 1.05 19.67 -13.69
C LEU A 181 0.47 20.96 -14.29
N ALA A 182 0.37 21.04 -15.61
CA ALA A 182 -0.26 22.18 -16.29
C ALA A 182 -1.77 22.28 -15.97
N LYS A 183 -2.49 21.16 -16.00
CA LYS A 183 -3.92 21.09 -15.63
C LYS A 183 -4.19 21.57 -14.21
N ARG A 184 -3.26 21.33 -13.25
CA ARG A 184 -3.41 21.80 -11.87
C ARG A 184 -3.37 23.32 -11.72
N LYS A 185 -2.76 24.04 -12.68
CA LYS A 185 -2.69 25.48 -12.67
C LYS A 185 -3.92 26.14 -13.30
N ILE A 186 -4.72 25.36 -14.04
CA ILE A 186 -5.84 25.88 -14.85
C ILE A 186 -7.15 25.33 -14.27
N GLY A 187 -7.67 25.96 -13.22
CA GLY A 187 -9.02 25.70 -12.73
C GLY A 187 -9.12 25.06 -11.33
N ASN A 188 -10.34 25.14 -10.78
CA ASN A 188 -10.71 24.53 -9.50
C ASN A 188 -11.09 23.06 -9.76
N ARG A 189 -10.12 22.14 -9.67
CA ARG A 189 -10.34 20.71 -9.88
C ARG A 189 -10.79 20.04 -8.58
N ASP A 190 -11.71 19.11 -8.71
CA ASP A 190 -12.12 18.26 -7.60
C ASP A 190 -10.90 17.50 -7.03
N PHE A 191 -10.80 17.47 -5.72
CA PHE A 191 -9.73 16.81 -5.01
C PHE A 191 -9.62 15.30 -5.36
N ARG A 192 -10.76 14.63 -5.58
CA ARG A 192 -10.83 13.21 -5.99
C ARG A 192 -10.14 12.99 -7.34
N ASP A 193 -10.37 13.87 -8.32
CA ASP A 193 -9.71 13.81 -9.62
C ASP A 193 -8.20 14.03 -9.51
N VAL A 194 -7.80 15.04 -8.73
CA VAL A 194 -6.37 15.34 -8.52
C VAL A 194 -5.65 14.16 -7.87
N GLN A 195 -6.25 13.58 -6.85
CA GLN A 195 -5.66 12.41 -6.15
C GLN A 195 -5.53 11.20 -7.08
N TYR A 196 -6.57 10.90 -7.85
CA TYR A 196 -6.54 9.79 -8.79
C TYR A 196 -5.44 9.98 -9.86
N ASP A 197 -5.41 11.14 -10.52
CA ASP A 197 -4.45 11.42 -11.59
C ASP A 197 -2.99 11.38 -11.11
N VAL A 198 -2.74 11.87 -9.88
CA VAL A 198 -1.39 11.77 -9.25
C VAL A 198 -0.98 10.32 -9.04
N ARG A 199 -1.90 9.49 -8.56
CA ARG A 199 -1.60 8.06 -8.32
C ARG A 199 -1.36 7.31 -9.62
N VAL A 200 -2.16 7.58 -10.65
CA VAL A 200 -1.94 7.04 -12.01
C VAL A 200 -0.57 7.45 -12.54
N LEU A 201 -0.24 8.73 -12.45
CA LEU A 201 1.06 9.24 -12.90
C LEU A 201 2.22 8.59 -12.14
N LYS A 202 2.13 8.52 -10.82
CA LYS A 202 3.11 7.84 -9.98
C LYS A 202 3.31 6.39 -10.42
N GLN A 203 2.20 5.66 -10.63
CA GLN A 203 2.23 4.28 -11.07
C GLN A 203 2.97 4.10 -12.41
N ARG A 204 2.74 5.02 -13.36
CA ARG A 204 3.41 5.03 -14.67
C ARG A 204 4.91 5.30 -14.56
N LEU A 205 5.31 6.28 -13.74
CA LEU A 205 6.71 6.60 -13.47
C LEU A 205 7.45 5.43 -12.82
N TYR A 206 6.85 4.84 -11.77
CA TYR A 206 7.41 3.71 -11.04
C TYR A 206 7.56 2.48 -11.94
N SER A 207 6.54 2.17 -12.75
CA SER A 207 6.61 1.00 -13.65
C SER A 207 7.65 1.16 -14.77
N ASP A 208 7.85 2.37 -15.31
CA ASP A 208 8.93 2.62 -16.28
C ASP A 208 10.30 2.42 -15.64
N LEU A 209 10.51 3.01 -14.45
CA LEU A 209 11.76 2.86 -13.71
C LEU A 209 12.01 1.40 -13.31
N PHE A 210 10.99 0.68 -12.84
CA PHE A 210 11.08 -0.73 -12.48
C PHE A 210 11.58 -1.59 -13.65
N VAL A 211 10.99 -1.42 -14.83
CA VAL A 211 11.40 -2.16 -16.03
C VAL A 211 12.86 -1.85 -16.39
N ALA A 212 13.27 -0.59 -16.31
CA ALA A 212 14.65 -0.17 -16.57
C ALA A 212 15.63 -0.78 -15.57
N LEU A 213 15.29 -0.75 -14.27
CA LEU A 213 16.14 -1.31 -13.21
C LEU A 213 16.25 -2.83 -13.28
N CYS A 214 15.16 -3.54 -13.54
CA CYS A 214 15.21 -4.99 -13.74
C CYS A 214 16.15 -5.39 -14.88
N ARG A 215 16.16 -4.62 -15.97
CA ARG A 215 17.10 -4.83 -17.09
C ARG A 215 18.53 -4.48 -16.70
N LYS A 216 18.75 -3.36 -16.00
CA LYS A 216 20.09 -2.92 -15.56
C LYS A 216 20.75 -3.93 -14.63
N TYR A 217 20.00 -4.41 -13.65
CA TYR A 217 20.51 -5.32 -12.61
C TYR A 217 20.36 -6.81 -12.95
N GLN A 218 19.75 -7.16 -14.10
CA GLN A 218 19.51 -8.55 -14.50
C GLN A 218 18.85 -9.38 -13.39
N THR A 219 17.79 -8.85 -12.79
CA THR A 219 17.16 -9.45 -11.61
C THR A 219 16.62 -10.86 -11.87
N LYS A 220 16.94 -11.81 -10.98
CA LYS A 220 16.37 -13.17 -10.95
C LYS A 220 14.98 -13.17 -10.29
N TYR A 221 14.81 -12.38 -9.24
CA TYR A 221 13.53 -12.11 -8.59
C TYR A 221 13.23 -10.61 -8.66
N ALA A 222 12.02 -10.26 -9.06
CA ALA A 222 11.59 -8.87 -9.14
C ALA A 222 10.15 -8.73 -8.62
N TYR A 223 9.94 -7.81 -7.68
CA TYR A 223 8.65 -7.49 -7.10
C TYR A 223 8.25 -6.05 -7.41
N PHE A 224 7.04 -5.87 -7.91
CA PHE A 224 6.42 -4.57 -8.16
C PHE A 224 5.06 -4.48 -7.47
N HIS A 225 4.82 -3.42 -6.73
CA HIS A 225 3.56 -3.19 -6.02
C HIS A 225 2.69 -2.13 -6.69
N ASN A 226 1.42 -2.44 -6.89
CA ASN A 226 0.41 -1.55 -7.45
C ASN A 226 -0.67 -1.22 -6.41
N HIS A 227 -0.64 0.00 -5.87
CA HIS A 227 -1.60 0.47 -4.85
C HIS A 227 -2.85 1.15 -5.46
N LEU A 228 -2.96 1.26 -6.79
CA LEU A 228 -3.97 2.12 -7.40
C LEU A 228 -5.40 1.61 -7.17
N ILE A 229 -5.59 0.29 -7.20
CA ILE A 229 -6.91 -0.32 -7.02
C ILE A 229 -7.39 -0.09 -5.59
N ASP A 230 -6.55 -0.36 -4.60
CA ASP A 230 -6.89 -0.20 -3.19
C ASP A 230 -7.31 1.24 -2.87
N THR A 231 -6.43 2.20 -3.19
CA THR A 231 -6.72 3.61 -2.93
C THR A 231 -7.93 4.14 -3.70
N SER A 232 -8.25 3.55 -4.85
CA SER A 232 -9.45 3.89 -5.62
C SER A 232 -10.69 3.24 -5.04
N SER A 233 -10.60 2.03 -4.52
CA SER A 233 -11.70 1.33 -3.86
C SER A 233 -12.22 2.12 -2.67
N HIS A 234 -11.35 2.65 -1.82
CA HIS A 234 -11.74 3.47 -0.69
C HIS A 234 -12.54 4.70 -1.08
N ILE A 235 -12.23 5.34 -2.21
CA ILE A 235 -12.83 6.63 -2.61
C ILE A 235 -14.07 6.40 -3.48
N PHE A 236 -14.00 5.49 -4.45
CA PHE A 236 -14.93 5.44 -5.58
C PHE A 236 -15.95 4.31 -5.50
N TRP A 237 -15.90 3.43 -4.51
CA TRP A 237 -16.82 2.29 -4.41
C TRP A 237 -18.29 2.74 -4.40
N GLN A 238 -18.63 3.79 -3.65
CA GLN A 238 -19.99 4.33 -3.55
C GLN A 238 -20.58 4.82 -4.89
N TYR A 239 -19.72 5.12 -5.87
CA TYR A 239 -20.16 5.55 -7.20
C TYR A 239 -20.33 4.36 -8.14
N MET A 240 -19.64 3.24 -7.88
CA MET A 240 -19.79 1.99 -8.61
C MET A 240 -21.04 1.22 -8.20
N GLU A 241 -21.40 1.24 -6.91
CA GLU A 241 -22.58 0.58 -6.34
C GLU A 241 -23.44 1.59 -5.55
N PRO A 242 -23.97 2.64 -6.21
CA PRO A 242 -24.63 3.76 -5.53
C PRO A 242 -25.89 3.36 -4.76
N GLU A 243 -26.55 2.28 -5.15
CA GLU A 243 -27.74 1.74 -4.49
C GLU A 243 -27.46 1.23 -3.07
N LYS A 244 -26.21 1.04 -2.70
CA LYS A 244 -25.78 0.59 -1.38
C LYS A 244 -25.49 1.74 -0.41
N PHE A 245 -25.59 3.00 -0.89
CA PHE A 245 -25.17 4.17 -0.13
C PHE A 245 -26.20 5.30 -0.19
N ASP A 246 -26.51 5.89 0.97
CA ASP A 246 -27.39 7.04 1.02
C ASP A 246 -26.66 8.34 0.61
N GLY A 247 -27.38 9.24 -0.05
CA GLY A 247 -26.92 10.61 -0.33
C GLY A 247 -25.86 10.73 -1.43
N VAL A 248 -25.66 9.71 -2.26
CA VAL A 248 -24.75 9.81 -3.43
C VAL A 248 -25.42 10.60 -4.54
N SER A 249 -24.79 11.71 -4.98
CA SER A 249 -25.40 12.58 -5.97
C SER A 249 -25.40 11.95 -7.38
N PRO A 250 -26.48 12.11 -8.17
CA PRO A 250 -26.50 11.61 -9.55
C PRO A 250 -25.37 12.20 -10.43
N ALA A 251 -24.96 13.44 -10.18
CA ALA A 251 -23.84 14.08 -10.88
C ALA A 251 -22.51 13.39 -10.56
N ASP A 252 -22.27 13.02 -9.31
CA ASP A 252 -21.07 12.29 -8.91
C ASP A 252 -21.08 10.85 -9.44
N ILE A 253 -22.24 10.19 -9.45
CA ILE A 253 -22.39 8.86 -10.07
C ILE A 253 -22.01 8.94 -11.56
N ALA A 254 -22.56 9.89 -12.29
CA ALA A 254 -22.25 10.08 -13.71
C ALA A 254 -20.76 10.37 -13.95
N LYS A 255 -20.10 11.07 -13.03
CA LYS A 255 -18.70 11.46 -13.14
C LYS A 255 -17.72 10.37 -12.71
N TYR A 256 -18.03 9.61 -11.65
CA TYR A 256 -17.09 8.73 -10.96
C TYR A 256 -17.47 7.24 -11.00
N GLY A 257 -18.62 6.87 -11.53
CA GLY A 257 -19.10 5.49 -11.55
C GLY A 257 -18.14 4.49 -12.20
N GLU A 258 -17.42 4.93 -13.24
CA GLU A 258 -16.40 4.12 -13.92
C GLU A 258 -15.00 4.24 -13.32
N ARG A 259 -14.77 5.12 -12.35
CA ARG A 259 -13.43 5.47 -11.89
C ARG A 259 -12.68 4.30 -11.23
N LEU A 260 -13.39 3.42 -10.53
CA LEU A 260 -12.77 2.22 -9.97
C LEU A 260 -12.38 1.23 -11.08
N PHE A 261 -13.23 1.03 -12.10
CA PHE A 261 -12.87 0.19 -13.25
C PHE A 261 -11.69 0.77 -14.04
N ASP A 262 -11.58 2.10 -14.15
CA ASP A 262 -10.41 2.76 -14.76
C ASP A 262 -9.12 2.46 -13.99
N ALA A 263 -9.19 2.33 -12.65
CA ALA A 263 -8.03 1.92 -11.85
C ALA A 263 -7.58 0.49 -12.17
N TYR A 264 -8.51 -0.43 -12.36
CA TYR A 264 -8.19 -1.79 -12.83
C TYR A 264 -7.60 -1.80 -14.24
N ARG A 265 -8.18 -1.03 -15.18
CA ARG A 265 -7.63 -0.90 -16.55
C ARG A 265 -6.20 -0.34 -16.54
N GLU A 266 -5.89 0.62 -15.66
CA GLU A 266 -4.54 1.17 -15.53
C GLU A 266 -3.58 0.19 -14.83
N ALA A 267 -4.05 -0.58 -13.86
CA ALA A 267 -3.28 -1.67 -13.25
C ALA A 267 -2.93 -2.75 -14.28
N ASP A 268 -3.87 -3.10 -15.15
CA ASP A 268 -3.64 -4.07 -16.24
C ASP A 268 -2.65 -3.54 -17.29
N ARG A 269 -2.71 -2.24 -17.66
CA ARG A 269 -1.70 -1.61 -18.52
C ARG A 269 -0.31 -1.65 -17.88
N THR A 270 -0.24 -1.42 -16.58
CA THR A 270 1.02 -1.53 -15.81
C THR A 270 1.55 -2.96 -15.82
N LEU A 271 0.69 -3.95 -15.61
CA LEU A 271 1.02 -5.36 -15.75
C LEU A 271 1.56 -5.65 -17.16
N GLY A 272 0.88 -5.19 -18.21
CA GLY A 272 1.31 -5.35 -19.60
C GLY A 272 2.69 -4.75 -19.88
N LYS A 273 3.02 -3.63 -19.24
CA LYS A 273 4.35 -3.02 -19.31
C LYS A 273 5.42 -3.89 -18.64
N ILE A 274 5.12 -4.43 -17.46
CA ILE A 274 6.04 -5.30 -16.71
C ILE A 274 6.26 -6.63 -17.44
N LEU A 275 5.23 -7.16 -18.08
CA LEU A 275 5.31 -8.40 -18.89
C LEU A 275 6.30 -8.31 -20.07
N GLN A 276 6.78 -7.11 -20.46
CA GLN A 276 7.88 -6.96 -21.42
C GLN A 276 9.22 -7.49 -20.89
N LEU A 277 9.32 -7.80 -19.59
CA LEU A 277 10.49 -8.45 -18.98
C LEU A 277 10.38 -9.98 -19.01
N ALA A 278 9.22 -10.52 -19.31
CA ALA A 278 8.93 -11.94 -19.27
C ALA A 278 9.14 -12.62 -20.62
N ASP A 279 9.61 -13.84 -20.57
CA ASP A 279 9.68 -14.80 -21.66
C ASP A 279 9.00 -16.12 -21.27
N GLU A 280 9.11 -17.17 -22.09
CA GLU A 280 8.52 -18.48 -21.81
C GLU A 280 9.15 -19.18 -20.58
N ARG A 281 10.34 -18.78 -20.18
CA ARG A 281 11.06 -19.30 -18.99
C ARG A 281 10.83 -18.44 -17.74
N THR A 282 9.96 -17.46 -17.80
CA THR A 282 9.69 -16.55 -16.69
C THR A 282 8.47 -17.04 -15.90
N LEU A 283 8.61 -17.21 -14.58
CA LEU A 283 7.49 -17.34 -13.67
C LEU A 283 6.92 -15.95 -13.41
N VAL A 284 5.68 -15.71 -13.80
CA VAL A 284 4.92 -14.50 -13.53
C VAL A 284 3.86 -14.79 -12.50
N VAL A 285 3.81 -13.99 -11.45
CA VAL A 285 2.80 -14.04 -10.39
C VAL A 285 2.11 -12.69 -10.33
N ALA A 286 0.79 -12.67 -10.43
CA ALA A 286 -0.06 -11.51 -10.16
C ALA A 286 -0.99 -11.88 -9.01
N ALA A 287 -0.85 -11.23 -7.86
CA ALA A 287 -1.60 -11.59 -6.67
C ALA A 287 -2.09 -10.35 -5.92
N SER A 288 -3.23 -10.53 -5.25
CA SER A 288 -3.76 -9.57 -4.28
C SER A 288 -3.68 -10.14 -2.87
N ASP A 289 -3.50 -9.27 -1.91
CA ASP A 289 -3.50 -9.57 -0.48
C ASP A 289 -4.92 -9.72 0.07
N HIS A 290 -5.85 -8.90 -0.41
CA HIS A 290 -7.28 -8.92 -0.09
C HIS A 290 -8.10 -8.38 -1.26
N GLY A 291 -9.41 -8.51 -1.17
CA GLY A 291 -10.35 -7.79 -2.01
C GLY A 291 -10.94 -6.58 -1.28
N ALA A 292 -12.02 -6.05 -1.84
CA ALA A 292 -12.85 -5.03 -1.20
C ALA A 292 -14.34 -5.35 -1.30
N LYS A 293 -15.10 -4.69 -0.45
CA LYS A 293 -16.56 -4.70 -0.44
C LYS A 293 -17.13 -3.34 -0.06
N ALA A 294 -18.40 -3.12 -0.34
CA ALA A 294 -19.11 -1.92 0.07
C ALA A 294 -19.11 -1.78 1.61
N ALA A 295 -18.85 -0.58 2.11
CA ALA A 295 -18.94 -0.24 3.53
C ALA A 295 -20.42 -0.03 3.94
N VAL A 296 -21.24 -1.08 3.86
CA VAL A 296 -22.68 -1.03 4.22
C VAL A 296 -22.85 -1.27 5.71
N ASN A 297 -23.72 -0.52 6.38
CA ASN A 297 -24.09 -0.70 7.80
C ASN A 297 -22.96 -0.59 8.83
N GLN A 298 -21.75 -0.30 8.43
CA GLN A 298 -20.82 0.28 9.38
C GLN A 298 -21.26 1.72 9.57
N ALA A 299 -21.24 2.22 10.82
CA ALA A 299 -21.28 3.65 11.06
C ALA A 299 -20.21 4.20 10.15
N LEU A 300 -20.66 4.76 9.00
CA LEU A 300 -19.78 5.14 7.92
C LEU A 300 -18.76 6.03 8.57
N GLU A 301 -17.56 5.49 8.74
CA GLU A 301 -16.47 6.29 9.16
C GLU A 301 -16.29 7.29 8.02
N TRP A 302 -17.00 8.40 8.18
CA TRP A 302 -16.55 9.59 7.52
C TRP A 302 -15.09 9.62 7.84
N ARG A 303 -14.25 9.63 6.84
CA ARG A 303 -12.90 10.07 7.10
C ARG A 303 -13.07 11.44 7.69
N ILE A 304 -12.97 11.42 9.00
CA ILE A 304 -13.03 12.58 9.85
C ILE A 304 -12.08 13.57 9.22
N PRO A 305 -12.50 14.81 8.94
CA PRO A 305 -11.64 15.79 8.34
C PRO A 305 -10.34 15.83 9.13
N ALA A 306 -9.21 15.73 8.45
CA ALA A 306 -7.93 15.83 9.13
C ALA A 306 -7.85 17.22 9.77
N ILE A 307 -7.73 17.25 11.09
CA ILE A 307 -7.57 18.49 11.84
C ILE A 307 -6.16 19.03 11.63
N ASN A 308 -6.04 20.31 11.33
CA ASN A 308 -4.79 21.04 11.42
C ASN A 308 -4.39 21.15 12.88
N THR A 309 -3.74 20.12 13.38
CA THR A 309 -3.36 20.00 14.79
C THR A 309 -2.40 21.11 15.19
N GLU A 310 -1.49 21.53 14.30
CA GLU A 310 -0.60 22.66 14.57
C GLU A 310 -1.40 23.95 14.81
N HIS A 311 -2.33 24.26 13.91
CA HIS A 311 -3.18 25.43 14.06
C HIS A 311 -4.04 25.36 15.31
N LEU A 312 -4.57 24.19 15.65
CA LEU A 312 -5.32 23.96 16.88
C LEU A 312 -4.47 24.23 18.12
N MET A 313 -3.24 23.67 18.18
CA MET A 313 -2.34 23.88 19.32
C MET A 313 -1.93 25.35 19.46
N GLN A 314 -1.70 26.05 18.34
CA GLN A 314 -1.43 27.50 18.33
C GLN A 314 -2.61 28.30 18.89
N LYS A 315 -3.82 28.01 18.44
CA LYS A 315 -5.04 28.69 18.93
C LYS A 315 -5.34 28.41 20.39
N LEU A 316 -4.99 27.22 20.87
CA LEU A 316 -5.03 26.87 22.29
C LEU A 316 -3.88 27.49 23.10
N GLY A 317 -2.83 27.99 22.44
CA GLY A 317 -1.65 28.58 23.08
C GLY A 317 -0.76 27.58 23.79
N ILE A 318 -0.81 26.30 23.39
CA ILE A 318 -0.07 25.20 24.03
C ILE A 318 0.99 24.56 23.13
N GLU A 319 1.25 25.08 21.94
CA GLU A 319 2.17 24.49 20.95
C GLU A 319 3.61 24.31 21.48
N LYS A 320 4.01 25.12 22.47
CA LYS A 320 5.33 25.02 23.12
C LYS A 320 5.33 24.10 24.34
N GLU A 321 4.18 23.80 24.89
CA GLU A 321 4.01 23.01 26.11
C GLU A 321 3.86 21.53 25.83
N VAL A 322 3.40 21.19 24.60
CA VAL A 322 3.13 19.81 24.21
C VAL A 322 3.95 19.38 22.98
N SER A 323 4.22 18.10 22.88
CA SER A 323 4.48 17.41 21.62
C SER A 323 3.17 16.73 21.19
N TYR A 324 2.89 16.74 19.91
CA TYR A 324 1.67 16.15 19.38
C TYR A 324 1.94 15.45 18.06
N SER A 325 1.10 14.49 17.82
CA SER A 325 1.18 13.61 16.70
C SER A 325 -0.20 13.24 16.22
N ASN A 326 -0.42 13.32 14.92
CA ASN A 326 -1.63 12.77 14.34
C ASN A 326 -1.42 11.29 13.99
N VAL A 327 -2.17 10.38 14.61
CA VAL A 327 -2.04 8.93 14.48
C VAL A 327 -3.33 8.39 13.93
N GLY A 328 -3.41 8.29 12.64
CA GLY A 328 -4.64 7.89 12.03
C GLY A 328 -5.74 8.94 12.19
N PHE A 329 -6.87 8.49 12.69
CA PHE A 329 -7.96 9.38 13.08
C PHE A 329 -7.73 10.03 14.44
N ASP A 330 -6.63 9.71 15.09
CA ASP A 330 -6.34 10.11 16.46
C ASP A 330 -5.22 11.15 16.49
N ILE A 331 -5.27 11.99 17.49
CA ILE A 331 -4.20 12.92 17.81
C ILE A 331 -3.59 12.45 19.13
N MET A 332 -2.34 12.06 19.10
CA MET A 332 -1.58 11.83 20.31
C MET A 332 -1.04 13.17 20.81
N VAL A 333 -1.20 13.45 22.07
CA VAL A 333 -0.65 14.65 22.72
C VAL A 333 0.11 14.24 23.98
N LYS A 334 1.34 14.75 24.10
CA LYS A 334 2.19 14.51 25.27
C LYS A 334 2.73 15.82 25.82
N PRO A 335 2.70 16.06 27.14
CA PRO A 335 3.39 17.20 27.73
C PRO A 335 4.91 17.12 27.44
N ARG A 336 5.54 18.22 27.05
CA ARG A 336 7.02 18.27 26.90
C ARG A 336 7.75 18.17 28.23
N VAL A 337 7.09 18.64 29.29
CA VAL A 337 7.58 18.53 30.67
C VAL A 337 6.51 17.76 31.45
N GLU A 338 6.85 16.55 31.83
CA GLU A 338 5.95 15.73 32.66
C GLU A 338 5.95 16.25 34.10
N SER A 339 4.75 16.53 34.60
CA SER A 339 4.51 16.88 36.01
C SER A 339 3.24 16.21 36.49
N PRO A 340 3.06 15.93 37.77
CA PRO A 340 1.83 15.33 38.29
C PRO A 340 0.60 16.13 37.84
N GLY A 341 -0.36 15.46 37.22
CA GLY A 341 -1.60 16.09 36.75
C GLY A 341 -1.52 16.81 35.40
N SER A 342 -0.38 16.80 34.69
CA SER A 342 -0.25 17.47 33.39
C SER A 342 -1.12 16.80 32.31
N LYS A 343 -1.25 15.48 32.33
CA LYS A 343 -2.11 14.72 31.40
C LYS A 343 -3.59 15.03 31.65
N GLU A 344 -4.01 15.07 32.90
CA GLU A 344 -5.39 15.39 33.30
C GLU A 344 -5.77 16.80 32.86
N LYS A 345 -4.89 17.78 33.03
CA LYS A 345 -5.12 19.17 32.58
C LYS A 345 -5.30 19.26 31.06
N LEU A 346 -4.51 18.49 30.30
CA LEU A 346 -4.67 18.43 28.85
C LEU A 346 -5.98 17.72 28.48
N LYS A 347 -6.34 16.64 29.18
CA LYS A 347 -7.61 15.93 28.98
C LYS A 347 -8.80 16.88 29.19
N ASP A 348 -8.82 17.61 30.30
CA ASP A 348 -9.88 18.58 30.60
C ASP A 348 -9.95 19.70 29.56
N LEU A 349 -8.79 20.19 29.10
CA LEU A 349 -8.72 21.20 28.06
C LEU A 349 -9.35 20.70 26.76
N PHE A 350 -9.01 19.50 26.28
CA PHE A 350 -9.53 18.98 25.01
C PHE A 350 -11.00 18.59 25.11
N LEU A 351 -11.46 18.10 26.25
CA LEU A 351 -12.88 17.82 26.50
C LEU A 351 -13.73 19.09 26.62
N SER A 352 -13.12 20.23 26.93
CA SER A 352 -13.82 21.52 26.98
C SER A 352 -14.06 22.13 25.59
N ILE A 353 -13.44 21.60 24.55
CA ILE A 353 -13.66 22.03 23.16
C ILE A 353 -14.95 21.44 22.66
N ASN A 354 -15.97 22.27 22.45
CA ASN A 354 -17.30 21.82 22.07
C ASN A 354 -17.74 22.46 20.74
N LEU A 355 -18.62 21.76 20.05
CA LEU A 355 -19.41 22.37 18.99
C LEU A 355 -20.39 23.37 19.61
N GLU A 356 -20.48 24.56 19.00
CA GLU A 356 -21.31 25.66 19.49
C GLU A 356 -22.81 25.32 19.45
N GLU A 357 -23.21 24.57 18.41
CA GLU A 357 -24.62 24.34 18.10
C GLU A 357 -25.32 23.35 19.04
N ASP A 358 -24.59 22.30 19.46
CA ASP A 358 -25.18 21.18 20.22
C ASP A 358 -24.40 20.80 21.49
N SER A 359 -23.37 21.58 21.82
CA SER A 359 -22.46 21.36 22.97
C SER A 359 -21.84 19.97 23.00
N VAL A 360 -21.70 19.32 21.83
CA VAL A 360 -21.01 18.04 21.70
C VAL A 360 -19.50 18.26 21.77
N PRO A 361 -18.76 17.53 22.61
CA PRO A 361 -17.31 17.62 22.62
C PRO A 361 -16.71 17.33 21.25
N LEU A 362 -15.75 18.18 20.81
CA LEU A 362 -15.05 18.00 19.55
C LEU A 362 -14.26 16.68 19.53
N PHE A 363 -13.73 16.29 20.67
CA PHE A 363 -12.90 15.10 20.82
C PHE A 363 -13.50 14.10 21.82
N SER A 364 -13.30 12.82 21.55
CA SER A 364 -13.36 11.74 22.51
C SER A 364 -11.93 11.35 22.94
N ILE A 365 -11.77 10.93 24.19
CA ILE A 365 -10.50 10.45 24.71
C ILE A 365 -10.44 8.94 24.53
N LEU A 366 -9.31 8.46 24.05
CA LEU A 366 -9.03 7.03 23.91
C LEU A 366 -7.95 6.61 24.91
N GLU A 367 -8.09 5.41 25.45
CA GLU A 367 -7.13 4.84 26.40
C GLU A 367 -6.27 3.79 25.69
N HIS A 368 -5.25 4.23 24.96
CA HIS A 368 -4.33 3.32 24.29
C HIS A 368 -3.08 3.01 25.13
N ASP A 369 -2.64 3.98 25.95
CA ASP A 369 -1.52 3.83 26.86
C ASP A 369 -1.63 4.79 28.06
N THR A 370 -0.75 4.60 29.05
CA THR A 370 -0.73 5.40 30.26
C THR A 370 0.04 6.72 30.13
N SER A 371 0.90 6.84 29.14
CA SER A 371 1.87 7.95 29.01
C SER A 371 1.36 9.08 28.13
N ASN A 372 0.52 8.79 27.14
CA ASN A 372 0.05 9.76 26.17
C ASN A 372 -1.46 10.02 26.30
N LEU A 373 -1.88 11.22 25.91
CA LEU A 373 -3.28 11.54 25.74
C LEU A 373 -3.67 11.31 24.27
N TRP A 374 -4.67 10.46 24.04
CA TRP A 374 -5.15 10.16 22.72
C TRP A 374 -6.52 10.77 22.48
N LEU A 375 -6.64 11.55 21.42
CA LEU A 375 -7.84 12.28 21.06
C LEU A 375 -8.34 11.74 19.72
N ARG A 376 -9.62 11.43 19.65
CA ARG A 376 -10.32 11.15 18.39
C ARG A 376 -11.39 12.20 18.17
N LEU A 377 -11.48 12.75 16.98
CA LEU A 377 -12.58 13.62 16.62
C LEU A 377 -13.90 12.86 16.80
N ASN A 378 -14.89 13.50 17.40
CA ASN A 378 -16.16 12.83 17.67
C ASN A 378 -16.86 12.43 16.36
N ASN A 379 -17.22 11.16 16.23
CA ASN A 379 -17.84 10.59 15.04
C ASN A 379 -19.20 11.19 14.66
N ARG A 380 -19.84 11.93 15.58
CA ARG A 380 -21.07 12.72 15.30
C ARG A 380 -20.80 13.95 14.44
N ILE A 381 -19.53 14.31 14.19
CA ILE A 381 -19.13 15.44 13.35
C ILE A 381 -18.96 14.94 11.92
N SER A 382 -20.09 14.70 11.25
CA SER A 382 -20.09 14.24 9.85
C SER A 382 -19.92 15.37 8.84
N GLU A 383 -20.31 16.59 9.20
CA GLU A 383 -20.22 17.79 8.37
C GLU A 383 -19.52 18.90 9.14
N THR A 384 -18.54 19.52 8.50
CA THR A 384 -17.76 20.62 9.09
C THR A 384 -18.22 21.99 8.57
N ASN A 385 -18.82 22.00 7.37
CA ASN A 385 -19.21 23.24 6.71
C ASN A 385 -20.27 24.00 7.50
N GLY A 386 -19.96 25.26 7.83
CA GLY A 386 -20.85 26.13 8.59
C GLY A 386 -20.94 25.84 10.09
N ARG A 387 -20.25 24.82 10.60
CA ARG A 387 -20.20 24.53 12.05
C ARG A 387 -19.15 25.36 12.76
N ARG A 388 -19.37 25.62 14.04
CA ARG A 388 -18.49 26.43 14.86
C ARG A 388 -18.04 25.67 16.08
N ILE A 389 -16.83 25.93 16.53
CA ILE A 389 -16.26 25.37 17.75
C ILE A 389 -15.95 26.48 18.75
N ARG A 390 -16.13 26.15 20.00
CA ARG A 390 -15.73 27.00 21.12
C ARG A 390 -14.39 26.52 21.66
N LEU A 391 -13.38 27.36 21.56
CA LEU A 391 -12.07 27.17 22.15
C LEU A 391 -11.91 28.19 23.29
N ARG A 392 -11.98 27.76 24.54
CA ARG A 392 -12.01 28.66 25.70
C ARG A 392 -13.12 29.69 25.56
N ASP A 393 -12.78 30.97 25.54
CA ASP A 393 -13.75 32.09 25.45
C ASP A 393 -14.04 32.56 24.03
N ALA A 394 -13.42 31.94 23.02
CA ALA A 394 -13.54 32.33 21.62
C ALA A 394 -14.25 31.28 20.78
N VAL A 395 -15.00 31.73 19.79
CA VAL A 395 -15.71 30.89 18.82
C VAL A 395 -15.08 31.03 17.44
N PHE A 396 -14.81 29.91 16.79
CA PHE A 396 -14.17 29.83 15.47
C PHE A 396 -15.02 29.00 14.54
N ALA A 397 -14.90 29.22 13.22
CA ALA A 397 -15.42 28.27 12.24
C ALA A 397 -14.63 26.97 12.29
N LEU A 398 -15.33 25.83 12.30
CA LEU A 398 -14.66 24.51 12.34
C LEU A 398 -13.77 24.32 11.10
N ASP A 399 -14.18 24.88 9.95
CA ASP A 399 -13.42 24.80 8.69
C ASP A 399 -12.02 25.45 8.77
N GLU A 400 -11.78 26.37 9.72
CA GLU A 400 -10.42 26.93 9.95
C GLU A 400 -9.42 25.87 10.41
N PHE A 401 -9.92 24.78 11.03
CA PHE A 401 -9.09 23.70 11.59
C PHE A 401 -9.09 22.45 10.72
N VAL A 402 -9.80 22.44 9.61
CA VAL A 402 -9.91 21.28 8.73
C VAL A 402 -8.90 21.39 7.60
N LEU A 403 -7.98 20.43 7.51
CA LEU A 403 -6.98 20.37 6.43
C LEU A 403 -7.54 19.77 5.14
N THR A 404 -8.46 18.84 5.27
CA THR A 404 -9.09 18.18 4.13
C THR A 404 -10.57 18.04 4.40
N SER A 405 -11.39 18.32 3.40
CA SER A 405 -12.80 17.91 3.44
C SER A 405 -12.84 16.40 3.66
N GLY A 406 -13.57 15.97 4.67
CA GLY A 406 -13.82 14.56 4.88
C GLY A 406 -14.39 13.94 3.61
N HIS A 407 -13.90 12.79 3.22
CA HIS A 407 -14.53 11.96 2.22
C HIS A 407 -14.90 10.63 2.84
N ARG A 408 -16.04 10.12 2.44
CA ARG A 408 -16.56 8.84 2.92
C ARG A 408 -15.68 7.72 2.37
N THR A 409 -15.05 6.93 3.23
CA THR A 409 -14.47 5.65 2.82
C THR A 409 -15.61 4.72 2.46
N SER A 410 -15.74 4.40 1.18
CA SER A 410 -16.88 3.64 0.66
C SER A 410 -16.56 2.19 0.35
N GLY A 411 -15.29 1.87 0.06
CA GLY A 411 -14.79 0.51 -0.04
C GLY A 411 -13.97 0.14 1.19
N ILE A 412 -14.21 -1.03 1.77
CA ILE A 412 -13.45 -1.59 2.89
C ILE A 412 -12.84 -2.93 2.50
N HIS A 413 -11.76 -3.31 3.16
CA HIS A 413 -11.06 -4.55 2.87
C HIS A 413 -11.95 -5.78 3.08
N ASP A 414 -11.78 -6.77 2.23
CA ASP A 414 -12.46 -8.07 2.31
C ASP A 414 -11.43 -9.19 2.16
N GLY A 415 -11.05 -9.80 3.26
CA GLY A 415 -10.07 -10.88 3.30
C GLY A 415 -10.45 -12.13 2.50
N LYS A 416 -11.70 -12.21 2.00
CA LYS A 416 -12.21 -13.42 1.35
C LYS A 416 -12.33 -13.36 -0.17
N ASN A 417 -11.95 -12.24 -0.77
CA ASN A 417 -12.17 -11.98 -2.20
C ASN A 417 -10.91 -11.51 -2.95
N ALA A 418 -9.76 -12.06 -2.62
CA ALA A 418 -8.51 -11.79 -3.33
C ALA A 418 -8.29 -12.74 -4.52
N ILE A 419 -7.28 -12.49 -5.34
CA ILE A 419 -6.99 -13.29 -6.53
C ILE A 419 -5.49 -13.62 -6.62
N LEU A 420 -5.18 -14.82 -7.11
CA LEU A 420 -3.84 -15.26 -7.49
C LEU A 420 -3.86 -15.79 -8.91
N VAL A 421 -3.00 -15.27 -9.76
CA VAL A 421 -2.75 -15.75 -11.11
C VAL A 421 -1.27 -16.05 -11.27
N MET A 422 -0.92 -17.25 -11.70
CA MET A 422 0.47 -17.65 -11.90
C MET A 422 0.64 -18.26 -13.30
N LYS A 423 1.68 -17.86 -14.04
CA LYS A 423 2.07 -18.45 -15.33
C LYS A 423 3.57 -18.68 -15.37
N GLY A 424 4.03 -19.82 -15.78
CA GLY A 424 5.45 -20.09 -15.97
C GLY A 424 5.77 -21.57 -16.12
N PRO A 425 7.06 -21.89 -16.21
CA PRO A 425 7.51 -23.31 -16.24
C PRO A 425 7.00 -24.08 -15.02
N GLY A 426 6.70 -25.34 -15.21
CA GLY A 426 6.21 -26.24 -14.17
C GLY A 426 4.74 -26.08 -13.80
N LEU A 427 4.06 -25.03 -14.24
CA LEU A 427 2.64 -24.80 -13.96
C LEU A 427 1.72 -25.38 -15.03
N LYS A 428 0.54 -25.84 -14.63
CA LYS A 428 -0.57 -26.16 -15.52
C LYS A 428 -1.01 -24.92 -16.28
N ARG A 429 -1.69 -25.11 -17.42
CA ARG A 429 -2.13 -24.00 -18.29
C ARG A 429 -3.64 -23.94 -18.41
N GLY A 430 -4.20 -22.73 -18.29
CA GLY A 430 -5.62 -22.47 -18.48
C GLY A 430 -6.53 -23.07 -17.41
N VAL A 431 -5.99 -23.37 -16.23
CA VAL A 431 -6.74 -23.99 -15.14
C VAL A 431 -7.21 -22.93 -14.15
N ARG A 432 -8.51 -22.96 -13.86
CA ARG A 432 -9.12 -22.14 -12.78
C ARG A 432 -9.56 -23.09 -11.67
N PHE A 433 -8.98 -22.92 -10.50
CA PHE A 433 -9.33 -23.70 -9.32
C PHE A 433 -10.54 -23.09 -8.62
N LYS A 434 -11.46 -23.94 -8.16
CA LYS A 434 -12.66 -23.49 -7.43
C LYS A 434 -12.42 -23.34 -5.95
N GLU A 435 -11.52 -24.16 -5.42
CA GLU A 435 -11.12 -24.14 -4.03
C GLU A 435 -10.34 -22.86 -3.75
N LYS A 436 -10.64 -22.24 -2.61
CA LYS A 436 -9.88 -21.10 -2.12
C LYS A 436 -8.57 -21.57 -1.52
N VAL A 437 -7.56 -20.75 -1.68
CA VAL A 437 -6.23 -20.96 -1.10
C VAL A 437 -5.84 -19.76 -0.25
N GLN A 438 -4.93 -19.97 0.70
CA GLN A 438 -4.45 -18.91 1.57
C GLN A 438 -3.37 -18.08 0.85
N VAL A 439 -3.32 -16.78 1.13
CA VAL A 439 -2.23 -15.92 0.61
C VAL A 439 -0.85 -16.41 1.07
N LEU A 440 -0.77 -17.11 2.18
CA LEU A 440 0.45 -17.75 2.71
C LEU A 440 1.01 -18.83 1.78
N ASP A 441 0.19 -19.46 0.95
CA ASP A 441 0.57 -20.55 0.05
C ASP A 441 1.42 -20.09 -1.14
N ILE A 442 1.45 -18.77 -1.39
CA ILE A 442 2.10 -18.19 -2.56
C ILE A 442 3.61 -18.43 -2.52
N ILE A 443 4.29 -18.07 -1.41
CA ILE A 443 5.75 -18.14 -1.35
C ILE A 443 6.28 -19.58 -1.29
N PRO A 444 5.75 -20.51 -0.50
CA PRO A 444 6.16 -21.91 -0.58
C PRO A 444 6.05 -22.47 -1.99
N THR A 445 5.01 -22.10 -2.74
CA THR A 445 4.81 -22.52 -4.13
C THR A 445 5.86 -21.90 -5.07
N ILE A 446 6.16 -20.61 -4.92
CA ILE A 446 7.21 -19.95 -5.74
C ILE A 446 8.59 -20.57 -5.45
N LEU A 447 8.91 -20.86 -4.21
CA LEU A 447 10.18 -21.50 -3.84
C LEU A 447 10.28 -22.89 -4.49
N ALA A 448 9.26 -23.72 -4.39
CA ALA A 448 9.21 -25.05 -5.01
C ALA A 448 9.41 -24.97 -6.53
N LEU A 449 8.71 -24.05 -7.22
CA LEU A 449 8.85 -23.84 -8.67
C LEU A 449 10.25 -23.37 -9.07
N ASN A 450 10.95 -22.63 -8.21
CA ASN A 450 12.33 -22.20 -8.45
C ASN A 450 13.38 -23.24 -7.99
N ASN A 451 12.96 -24.45 -7.61
CA ASN A 451 13.80 -25.48 -7.04
C ASN A 451 14.63 -24.99 -5.84
N LEU A 452 14.03 -24.11 -5.04
CA LEU A 452 14.58 -23.59 -3.79
C LEU A 452 13.97 -24.34 -2.61
N PRO A 453 14.70 -24.56 -1.52
CA PRO A 453 14.14 -25.23 -0.35
C PRO A 453 12.96 -24.44 0.24
N VAL A 454 11.98 -25.17 0.76
CA VAL A 454 10.84 -24.62 1.49
C VAL A 454 11.06 -24.81 2.98
N GLY A 455 10.94 -23.74 3.76
CA GLY A 455 11.03 -23.81 5.22
C GLY A 455 9.86 -24.57 5.83
N ARG A 456 10.14 -25.54 6.70
CA ARG A 456 9.08 -26.28 7.43
C ARG A 456 8.33 -25.42 8.45
N ASP A 457 8.89 -24.29 8.78
CA ASP A 457 8.32 -23.27 9.66
C ASP A 457 7.43 -22.25 8.92
N MET A 458 7.33 -22.33 7.59
CA MET A 458 6.31 -21.61 6.82
C MET A 458 4.92 -22.17 7.13
N ASP A 459 3.93 -21.28 7.24
CA ASP A 459 2.56 -21.67 7.58
C ASP A 459 1.72 -21.99 6.34
N GLY A 460 2.12 -21.48 5.17
CA GLY A 460 1.52 -21.81 3.90
C GLY A 460 1.97 -23.16 3.35
N ARG A 461 1.13 -23.78 2.52
CA ARG A 461 1.44 -25.02 1.80
C ARG A 461 1.89 -24.74 0.35
N ILE A 462 2.44 -25.73 -0.29
CA ILE A 462 2.69 -25.69 -1.73
C ILE A 462 1.39 -26.04 -2.46
N LEU A 463 1.03 -25.24 -3.45
CA LEU A 463 -0.11 -25.48 -4.34
C LEU A 463 0.27 -26.54 -5.39
N SER A 464 0.51 -27.77 -4.94
CA SER A 464 0.95 -28.89 -5.79
C SER A 464 -0.05 -29.21 -6.90
N GLU A 465 -1.35 -28.97 -6.67
CA GLU A 465 -2.40 -29.10 -7.66
C GLU A 465 -2.23 -28.15 -8.87
N ALA A 466 -1.50 -27.06 -8.71
CA ALA A 466 -1.17 -26.13 -9.79
C ALA A 466 0.04 -26.57 -10.62
N ILE A 467 0.89 -27.42 -10.05
CA ILE A 467 2.16 -27.87 -10.65
C ILE A 467 1.90 -29.11 -11.48
N THR A 468 2.57 -29.24 -12.63
CA THR A 468 2.47 -30.43 -13.47
C THR A 468 3.14 -31.64 -12.82
N GLU A 469 2.62 -32.83 -13.05
CA GLU A 469 3.19 -34.07 -12.51
C GLU A 469 4.64 -34.30 -12.99
N GLU A 470 4.93 -33.96 -14.25
CA GLU A 470 6.27 -34.01 -14.82
C GLU A 470 7.24 -33.16 -14.03
N PHE A 471 6.89 -31.88 -13.76
CA PHE A 471 7.74 -30.99 -12.98
C PHE A 471 7.97 -31.50 -11.56
N GLN A 472 6.91 -32.01 -10.90
CA GLN A 472 7.03 -32.56 -9.55
C GLN A 472 7.92 -33.81 -9.48
N ALA A 473 7.90 -34.65 -10.52
CA ALA A 473 8.75 -35.81 -10.62
C ALA A 473 10.23 -35.44 -10.86
N ASP A 474 10.49 -34.44 -11.71
CA ASP A 474 11.86 -34.01 -12.04
C ASP A 474 12.47 -33.11 -10.94
N HIS A 475 11.63 -32.40 -10.18
CA HIS A 475 12.02 -31.43 -9.17
C HIS A 475 11.29 -31.70 -7.83
N PRO A 476 11.67 -32.77 -7.09
CA PRO A 476 11.07 -33.06 -5.80
C PRO A 476 11.34 -31.91 -4.84
N VAL A 477 10.33 -31.58 -4.02
CA VAL A 477 10.39 -30.46 -3.09
C VAL A 477 11.49 -30.70 -2.05
N LEU A 478 12.38 -29.74 -1.93
CA LEU A 478 13.40 -29.70 -0.90
C LEU A 478 12.88 -28.98 0.34
N TYR A 479 13.05 -29.56 1.51
CA TYR A 479 12.67 -28.94 2.78
C TYR A 479 13.86 -28.68 3.66
N ILE A 480 13.86 -27.53 4.35
CA ILE A 480 14.80 -27.19 5.42
C ILE A 480 14.01 -26.82 6.68
N PRO A 481 14.61 -26.85 7.86
CA PRO A 481 13.91 -26.45 9.09
C PRO A 481 13.38 -25.01 9.02
N SER A 482 14.20 -24.06 8.62
CA SER A 482 13.88 -22.64 8.45
C SER A 482 14.87 -21.97 7.51
N HIS A 483 14.44 -20.86 6.89
CA HIS A 483 15.34 -19.90 6.24
C HIS A 483 15.90 -18.88 7.23
N ASP A 484 15.21 -18.64 8.35
CA ASP A 484 15.66 -17.68 9.36
C ASP A 484 16.88 -18.25 10.10
N ASP A 485 17.81 -17.39 10.41
CA ASP A 485 18.96 -17.66 11.27
C ASP A 485 18.77 -17.01 12.65
N PRO A 486 19.60 -17.39 13.66
CA PRO A 486 19.48 -16.84 15.02
C PRO A 486 19.65 -15.31 15.13
N GLU A 487 20.20 -14.67 14.11
CA GLU A 487 20.37 -13.22 14.05
C GLU A 487 19.18 -12.51 13.37
N THR A 488 18.35 -13.26 12.61
CA THR A 488 17.19 -12.69 11.92
C THR A 488 16.23 -12.07 12.93
N GLY A 489 16.00 -10.76 12.83
CA GLY A 489 15.06 -10.02 13.67
C GLY A 489 15.57 -9.60 15.04
N LYS A 490 16.85 -9.76 15.38
CA LYS A 490 17.41 -9.25 16.65
C LYS A 490 17.34 -7.74 16.78
N ASP A 491 17.38 -6.99 15.66
CA ASP A 491 17.24 -5.55 15.62
C ASP A 491 15.78 -5.07 15.67
N ALA A 492 14.82 -5.99 15.80
CA ALA A 492 13.39 -5.71 15.76
C ALA A 492 12.85 -4.95 16.98
N GLU A 493 13.69 -4.73 18.01
CA GLU A 493 13.35 -3.97 19.22
C GLU A 493 13.58 -2.46 19.10
N ALA A 494 14.09 -1.97 17.97
CA ALA A 494 14.11 -0.54 17.73
C ALA A 494 12.68 -0.05 17.50
N ASP A 495 12.01 0.28 18.60
CA ASP A 495 10.71 0.91 18.67
C ASP A 495 10.67 2.09 17.70
N MET A 496 9.96 1.90 16.60
CA MET A 496 9.41 3.05 15.91
C MET A 496 8.23 3.55 16.74
N GLU A 497 8.54 4.26 17.80
CA GLU A 497 7.63 5.29 18.29
C GLU A 497 7.31 6.17 17.10
N SER A 498 6.14 5.89 16.54
CA SER A 498 5.40 6.61 15.51
C SER A 498 5.99 7.96 15.15
N SER A 499 6.75 8.04 14.05
CA SER A 499 7.13 9.35 13.53
C SER A 499 5.88 10.04 12.96
N GLU A 500 5.77 11.34 13.17
CA GLU A 500 4.70 12.20 12.63
C GLU A 500 4.57 12.06 11.12
N GLU A 501 5.66 11.78 10.47
CA GLU A 501 5.78 11.66 9.04
C GLU A 501 5.08 10.42 8.48
N LEU A 502 5.19 9.26 9.14
CA LEU A 502 4.46 8.05 8.79
C LEU A 502 2.95 8.26 8.89
N LYS A 503 2.50 8.94 9.92
CA LYS A 503 1.10 9.24 10.18
C LYS A 503 0.50 10.20 9.16
N SER A 504 1.26 11.23 8.79
CA SER A 504 0.90 12.15 7.71
C SER A 504 0.75 11.42 6.37
N GLN A 505 1.60 10.43 6.13
CA GLN A 505 1.59 9.64 4.92
C GLN A 505 0.38 8.70 4.84
N LEU A 506 0.06 8.01 5.92
CA LEU A 506 -1.12 7.15 6.02
C LEU A 506 -2.41 7.92 5.75
N ARG A 507 -2.50 9.18 6.21
CA ARG A 507 -3.62 10.10 5.91
C ARG A 507 -3.72 10.46 4.43
N ALA A 508 -2.59 10.81 3.81
CA ALA A 508 -2.57 11.18 2.39
C ALA A 508 -2.99 10.05 1.46
N LEU A 509 -2.87 8.81 1.94
CA LEU A 509 -3.14 7.60 1.17
C LEU A 509 -4.53 7.03 1.38
N GLY A 510 -5.20 7.52 2.41
CA GLY A 510 -6.51 7.00 2.65
C GLY A 510 -6.57 5.82 3.63
N TYR A 511 -5.49 5.46 4.30
CA TYR A 511 -5.47 4.38 5.29
C TYR A 511 -5.74 4.88 6.73
N LEU A 512 -5.70 6.19 6.95
CA LEU A 512 -5.86 6.81 8.26
C LEU A 512 -6.64 8.11 8.16
#